data_4e81c7541f87e55d78a763b8276f3ce1
#
_entry.id   4e81c7541f87e55d78a763b8276f3ce1
#
_cell.length_a   1.000
_cell.length_b   1.000
_cell.length_c   1.000
_cell.angle_alpha   90.00
_cell.angle_beta   90.00
_cell.angle_gamma   90.00
#
_symmetry.space_group_name_H-M   'P 1'
#
loop_
_entity.id
_entity.type
_entity.pdbx_description
1 polymer ?
#
loop_
_entity_poly.entity_id
_entity_poly.type
_entity_poly.pdbx_seq_one_letter_code
_entity_poly.pdbx_strand_id
1 'polypeptide(L)'
;MRKRVVSLAMAAAMALSLTACGSSSSKTETTAAADASETTAAEAGAENKEVSGDQMIAMITDSGDITDESFNQITWETCVAYGKEHGIETEYFKPAEDTDEERINSIDLAIAEGATVVVMPGYLFGPAIAEEQEINPDVTFIGIDITDVDVVNLSGEATGVKDNVYICSFEEEQAGYLAGYGAVKDGYTSLGFLGGIAVPAVIRYGYGYVQGINAAAEEMGVDVNVKYYYGGQFYGDDAITAKMEGWFADGTQVVFACGGGIYTSVVDAAKEYDGKLIGVDVDQHAKLGDICITSAMKGLGSAVTDALDAYFNNEWSSHAGKSEILGLGQGDYLGLPTDDASWGFKTFTKDEYETILSGLKDGSISVSNDTENQPEVGSHVTVDYVQ
;
A
#
# COMPACT_ATOMS: atom_id res chain seq x y z
N MET A 1 -1.92 -19.93 53.56
CA MET A 1 -1.67 -21.26 54.10
C MET A 1 -1.79 -22.30 53.02
N ARG A 2 -0.76 -23.03 52.92
CA ARG A 2 -0.37 -24.32 52.38
C ARG A 2 0.12 -24.34 50.94
N LYS A 3 1.46 -24.32 50.95
CA LYS A 3 2.38 -24.85 49.95
C LYS A 3 2.17 -26.38 49.77
N ARG A 4 2.38 -26.89 48.58
CA ARG A 4 3.10 -28.15 48.39
C ARG A 4 3.79 -28.20 47.04
N VAL A 5 5.06 -28.23 47.11
CA VAL A 5 6.13 -28.62 46.21
C VAL A 5 6.17 -30.16 46.21
N VAL A 6 6.35 -30.79 45.05
CA VAL A 6 7.06 -32.08 44.97
C VAL A 6 7.83 -32.14 43.65
N SER A 7 9.08 -32.44 43.82
CA SER A 7 10.18 -32.53 42.86
C SER A 7 10.47 -33.96 42.42
N LEU A 8 11.33 -34.06 41.37
CA LEU A 8 12.33 -35.12 41.10
C LEU A 8 11.77 -36.43 40.51
N ALA A 9 12.43 -37.16 39.63
CA ALA A 9 13.82 -37.22 39.13
C ALA A 9 13.89 -38.15 37.91
N MET A 10 14.86 -37.86 37.05
CA MET A 10 15.92 -38.73 36.51
C MET A 10 15.61 -40.14 36.02
N ALA A 11 16.05 -40.49 34.81
CA ALA A 11 17.15 -41.42 34.59
C ALA A 11 17.53 -41.57 33.12
N ALA A 12 18.81 -41.54 32.86
CA ALA A 12 19.51 -41.78 31.59
C ALA A 12 19.67 -43.29 31.34
N ALA A 13 19.78 -43.70 30.08
CA ALA A 13 20.54 -44.91 29.73
C ALA A 13 21.02 -44.83 28.26
N MET A 14 22.35 -44.92 28.13
CA MET A 14 23.09 -45.14 26.88
C MET A 14 22.94 -46.59 26.40
N ALA A 15 23.09 -46.79 25.11
CA ALA A 15 23.74 -47.99 24.58
C ALA A 15 24.27 -47.77 23.15
N LEU A 16 25.59 -47.83 23.04
CA LEU A 16 26.36 -47.99 21.83
C LEU A 16 26.19 -49.42 21.25
N SER A 17 26.28 -49.54 19.94
CA SER A 17 26.87 -50.76 19.31
C SER A 17 27.43 -50.43 17.94
N LEU A 18 28.75 -50.62 17.82
CA LEU A 18 29.59 -50.71 16.64
C LEU A 18 29.54 -52.17 16.07
N THR A 19 29.66 -52.27 14.73
CA THR A 19 30.46 -53.26 14.00
C THR A 19 30.36 -52.97 12.52
N ALA A 20 31.31 -52.63 11.73
CA ALA A 20 32.64 -53.08 11.32
C ALA A 20 32.66 -54.13 10.21
N CYS A 21 33.49 -53.82 9.16
CA CYS A 21 34.21 -54.65 8.19
C CYS A 21 33.44 -55.05 6.91
N GLY A 22 34.05 -54.92 5.72
CA GLY A 22 35.36 -55.05 5.16
C GLY A 22 35.41 -54.74 3.68
N SER A 23 36.42 -54.13 3.24
CA SER A 23 37.59 -54.49 2.39
C SER A 23 37.31 -54.87 0.94
N SER A 24 37.84 -54.15 -0.05
CA SER A 24 39.19 -54.27 -0.67
C SER A 24 39.28 -53.37 -1.94
N SER A 25 40.19 -52.52 -1.94
CA SER A 25 41.37 -52.21 -2.78
C SER A 25 41.26 -52.26 -4.30
N SER A 26 41.60 -51.14 -4.96
CA SER A 26 42.85 -51.04 -5.77
C SER A 26 43.10 -49.59 -6.24
N LYS A 27 44.37 -49.24 -6.26
CA LYS A 27 45.02 -47.99 -6.61
C LYS A 27 44.87 -47.60 -8.06
N THR A 28 44.93 -46.32 -8.39
CA THR A 28 46.04 -45.71 -9.14
C THR A 28 45.91 -44.20 -9.17
N GLU A 29 47.05 -43.54 -9.19
CA GLU A 29 47.44 -42.16 -8.93
C GLU A 29 47.04 -41.11 -9.96
N THR A 30 46.97 -39.86 -9.48
CA THR A 30 47.60 -38.62 -9.96
C THR A 30 46.82 -37.78 -10.98
N THR A 31 46.35 -36.61 -10.62
CA THR A 31 46.98 -35.29 -10.81
C THR A 31 46.10 -34.17 -10.30
N ALA A 32 46.74 -33.16 -9.69
CA ALA A 32 46.15 -31.97 -9.09
C ALA A 32 45.56 -31.01 -10.16
N ALA A 33 44.39 -30.50 -9.90
CA ALA A 33 43.94 -29.21 -10.42
C ALA A 33 43.04 -28.57 -9.34
N ALA A 34 43.40 -27.35 -8.94
CA ALA A 34 42.61 -26.56 -8.04
C ALA A 34 41.30 -26.19 -8.73
N ASP A 35 40.19 -26.51 -8.09
CA ASP A 35 38.91 -26.01 -8.53
C ASP A 35 38.24 -25.25 -7.38
N ALA A 36 37.82 -24.03 -7.71
CA ALA A 36 37.18 -23.11 -6.83
C ALA A 36 35.81 -23.69 -6.43
N SER A 37 35.58 -23.86 -5.14
CA SER A 37 34.27 -24.22 -4.60
C SER A 37 33.34 -23.00 -4.75
N GLU A 38 32.54 -22.98 -5.78
CA GLU A 38 31.30 -22.19 -5.81
C GLU A 38 30.33 -22.82 -4.80
N THR A 39 30.16 -22.12 -3.70
CA THR A 39 29.06 -22.40 -2.78
C THR A 39 27.81 -21.86 -3.43
N THR A 40 27.08 -22.70 -4.17
CA THR A 40 25.70 -22.42 -4.52
C THR A 40 24.89 -22.47 -3.22
N ALA A 41 24.52 -21.30 -2.72
CA ALA A 41 23.41 -21.20 -1.78
C ALA A 41 22.19 -21.79 -2.51
N ALA A 42 21.67 -22.89 -2.03
CA ALA A 42 20.36 -23.37 -2.42
C ALA A 42 19.37 -22.36 -1.87
N GLU A 43 18.76 -21.56 -2.72
CA GLU A 43 17.51 -20.88 -2.40
C GLU A 43 16.50 -22.00 -2.09
N ALA A 44 16.15 -22.16 -0.83
CA ALA A 44 15.00 -22.94 -0.41
C ALA A 44 13.78 -22.09 -0.86
N GLY A 45 13.28 -22.35 -2.06
CA GLY A 45 12.02 -21.76 -2.51
C GLY A 45 10.91 -22.18 -1.55
N ALA A 46 10.06 -21.25 -1.15
CA ALA A 46 8.86 -21.54 -0.39
C ALA A 46 8.03 -22.61 -1.14
N GLU A 47 7.55 -23.60 -0.40
CA GLU A 47 6.67 -24.63 -0.97
C GLU A 47 5.25 -24.07 -1.10
N ASN A 48 4.59 -24.33 -2.23
CA ASN A 48 3.16 -24.03 -2.37
C ASN A 48 2.37 -24.88 -1.38
N LYS A 49 1.54 -24.22 -0.57
CA LYS A 49 0.68 -24.87 0.42
C LYS A 49 -0.63 -25.27 -0.28
N GLU A 50 -1.01 -26.56 -0.21
CA GLU A 50 -2.33 -26.96 -0.69
C GLU A 50 -3.42 -26.32 0.17
N VAL A 51 -4.26 -25.51 -0.46
CA VAL A 51 -5.44 -24.90 0.16
C VAL A 51 -6.54 -25.95 0.24
N SER A 52 -6.91 -26.34 1.45
CA SER A 52 -7.94 -27.38 1.68
C SER A 52 -8.73 -27.08 2.95
N GLY A 53 -10.00 -27.48 2.96
CA GLY A 53 -10.91 -27.25 4.08
C GLY A 53 -11.76 -25.99 3.94
N ASP A 54 -12.43 -25.62 5.02
CA ASP A 54 -13.20 -24.37 5.08
C ASP A 54 -12.21 -23.19 5.09
N GLN A 55 -12.37 -22.25 4.16
CA GLN A 55 -11.50 -21.09 3.99
C GLN A 55 -12.28 -19.83 4.29
N MET A 56 -11.64 -18.88 4.96
CA MET A 56 -12.19 -17.56 5.26
C MET A 56 -11.15 -16.48 4.99
N ILE A 57 -11.57 -15.43 4.28
CA ILE A 57 -10.80 -14.20 4.11
C ILE A 57 -11.27 -13.21 5.17
N ALA A 58 -10.38 -12.78 6.03
CA ALA A 58 -10.63 -11.67 6.95
C ALA A 58 -9.93 -10.40 6.45
N MET A 59 -10.59 -9.26 6.58
CA MET A 59 -9.96 -7.95 6.42
C MET A 59 -9.96 -7.22 7.75
N ILE A 60 -8.81 -6.67 8.16
CA ILE A 60 -8.75 -5.81 9.34
C ILE A 60 -8.66 -4.36 8.86
N THR A 61 -9.59 -3.48 9.27
CA THR A 61 -9.51 -2.06 8.88
C THR A 61 -8.36 -1.36 9.63
N ASP A 62 -7.78 -0.34 8.99
CA ASP A 62 -6.89 0.58 9.69
C ASP A 62 -7.69 1.53 10.62
N SER A 63 -7.26 2.78 10.78
CA SER A 63 -8.01 3.81 11.51
C SER A 63 -9.27 4.31 10.78
N GLY A 64 -9.47 3.91 9.50
CA GLY A 64 -10.59 4.28 8.66
C GLY A 64 -11.83 3.40 8.84
N ASP A 65 -12.72 3.47 7.86
CA ASP A 65 -13.98 2.71 7.82
C ASP A 65 -14.20 2.14 6.42
N ILE A 66 -14.90 1.01 6.32
CA ILE A 66 -15.25 0.35 5.05
C ILE A 66 -16.22 1.18 4.17
N THR A 67 -16.51 2.40 4.54
CA THR A 67 -17.38 3.34 3.83
C THR A 67 -16.66 4.65 3.48
N ASP A 68 -15.32 4.63 3.44
CA ASP A 68 -14.50 5.81 3.22
C ASP A 68 -14.42 6.27 1.76
N GLU A 69 -15.08 5.56 0.82
CA GLU A 69 -15.03 5.79 -0.63
C GLU A 69 -13.60 5.82 -1.20
N SER A 70 -12.69 5.07 -0.56
CA SER A 70 -11.26 5.06 -0.84
C SER A 70 -10.63 3.74 -0.37
N PHE A 71 -9.63 3.80 0.45
CA PHE A 71 -8.66 2.79 0.83
C PHE A 71 -9.26 1.53 1.48
N ASN A 72 -9.98 1.69 2.62
CA ASN A 72 -10.59 0.56 3.31
C ASN A 72 -11.77 -0.02 2.53
N GLN A 73 -12.60 0.85 1.95
CA GLN A 73 -13.78 0.41 1.20
C GLN A 73 -13.39 -0.46 0.00
N ILE A 74 -12.46 -0.02 -0.85
CA ILE A 74 -12.09 -0.80 -2.04
C ILE A 74 -11.41 -2.12 -1.65
N THR A 75 -10.60 -2.14 -0.59
CA THR A 75 -9.98 -3.37 -0.09
C THR A 75 -11.06 -4.36 0.38
N TRP A 76 -12.03 -3.88 1.16
CA TRP A 76 -13.14 -4.71 1.62
C TRP A 76 -14.02 -5.21 0.48
N GLU A 77 -14.44 -4.32 -0.42
CA GLU A 77 -15.26 -4.69 -1.57
C GLU A 77 -14.57 -5.73 -2.46
N THR A 78 -13.25 -5.64 -2.60
CA THR A 78 -12.45 -6.64 -3.34
C THR A 78 -12.47 -7.99 -2.63
N CYS A 79 -12.26 -8.04 -1.31
CA CYS A 79 -12.35 -9.29 -0.54
C CYS A 79 -13.74 -9.93 -0.68
N VAL A 80 -14.80 -9.12 -0.57
CA VAL A 80 -16.19 -9.59 -0.71
C VAL A 80 -16.48 -10.11 -2.13
N ALA A 81 -16.03 -9.38 -3.16
CA ALA A 81 -16.22 -9.79 -4.55
C ALA A 81 -15.50 -11.12 -4.82
N TYR A 82 -14.25 -11.22 -4.38
CA TYR A 82 -13.45 -12.44 -4.51
C TYR A 82 -14.10 -13.64 -3.79
N GLY A 83 -14.47 -13.45 -2.51
CA GLY A 83 -15.11 -14.50 -1.74
C GLY A 83 -16.43 -14.96 -2.35
N LYS A 84 -17.24 -14.03 -2.87
CA LYS A 84 -18.50 -14.35 -3.56
C LYS A 84 -18.29 -15.12 -4.85
N GLU A 85 -17.28 -14.77 -5.64
CA GLU A 85 -16.95 -15.45 -6.89
C GLU A 85 -16.47 -16.89 -6.65
N HIS A 86 -15.65 -17.10 -5.61
CA HIS A 86 -15.01 -18.36 -5.30
C HIS A 86 -15.73 -19.21 -4.24
N GLY A 87 -16.83 -18.66 -3.65
CA GLY A 87 -17.60 -19.36 -2.61
C GLY A 87 -16.87 -19.44 -1.27
N ILE A 88 -16.03 -18.44 -0.96
CA ILE A 88 -15.23 -18.32 0.25
C ILE A 88 -15.91 -17.32 1.19
N GLU A 89 -15.96 -17.64 2.49
CA GLU A 89 -16.48 -16.75 3.51
C GLU A 89 -15.58 -15.52 3.68
N THR A 90 -16.21 -14.35 3.87
CA THR A 90 -15.48 -13.10 4.06
C THR A 90 -16.06 -12.32 5.23
N GLU A 91 -15.20 -11.80 6.11
CA GLU A 91 -15.58 -10.96 7.22
C GLU A 91 -14.58 -9.83 7.44
N TYR A 92 -15.03 -8.68 7.97
CA TYR A 92 -14.11 -7.61 8.35
C TYR A 92 -14.14 -7.38 9.85
N PHE A 93 -13.00 -6.98 10.38
CA PHE A 93 -12.81 -6.67 11.79
C PHE A 93 -12.26 -5.24 11.90
N LYS A 94 -12.80 -4.51 12.87
CA LYS A 94 -12.37 -3.15 13.14
C LYS A 94 -11.72 -3.09 14.51
N PRO A 95 -10.46 -2.68 14.65
CA PRO A 95 -9.84 -2.44 15.94
C PRO A 95 -10.64 -1.47 16.78
N ALA A 96 -10.75 -1.74 18.08
CA ALA A 96 -11.53 -0.91 18.99
C ALA A 96 -10.90 0.47 19.22
N GLU A 97 -9.57 0.54 19.16
CA GLU A 97 -8.75 1.75 19.23
C GLU A 97 -7.63 1.68 18.20
N ASP A 98 -7.09 2.83 17.82
CA ASP A 98 -5.98 2.93 16.86
C ASP A 98 -4.63 2.67 17.57
N THR A 99 -4.44 1.41 17.98
CA THR A 99 -3.23 0.92 18.64
C THR A 99 -2.78 -0.42 18.07
N ASP A 100 -1.50 -0.72 18.19
CA ASP A 100 -0.93 -1.99 17.71
C ASP A 100 -1.54 -3.18 18.43
N GLU A 101 -1.80 -3.05 19.76
CA GLU A 101 -2.43 -4.10 20.55
C GLU A 101 -3.84 -4.41 20.04
N GLU A 102 -4.65 -3.40 19.66
CA GLU A 102 -6.00 -3.63 19.17
C GLU A 102 -6.01 -4.17 17.73
N ARG A 103 -5.00 -3.85 16.91
CA ARG A 103 -4.79 -4.51 15.60
C ARG A 103 -4.49 -5.99 15.78
N ILE A 104 -3.56 -6.34 16.68
CA ILE A 104 -3.24 -7.73 17.03
C ILE A 104 -4.50 -8.45 17.56
N ASN A 105 -5.22 -7.87 18.52
CA ASN A 105 -6.45 -8.46 19.07
C ASN A 105 -7.48 -8.72 17.95
N SER A 106 -7.59 -7.84 16.96
CA SER A 106 -8.53 -8.02 15.84
C SER A 106 -8.08 -9.15 14.90
N ILE A 107 -6.79 -9.31 14.68
CA ILE A 107 -6.22 -10.43 13.92
C ILE A 107 -6.46 -11.75 14.67
N ASP A 108 -6.16 -11.81 15.97
CA ASP A 108 -6.41 -12.98 16.82
C ASP A 108 -7.88 -13.40 16.79
N LEU A 109 -8.80 -12.41 16.84
CA LEU A 109 -10.24 -12.66 16.75
C LEU A 109 -10.60 -13.25 15.39
N ALA A 110 -10.12 -12.68 14.29
CA ALA A 110 -10.35 -13.18 12.93
C ALA A 110 -9.85 -14.61 12.77
N ILE A 111 -8.68 -14.93 13.29
CA ILE A 111 -8.10 -16.28 13.26
C ILE A 111 -8.95 -17.26 14.11
N ALA A 112 -9.39 -16.82 15.30
CA ALA A 112 -10.25 -17.64 16.16
C ALA A 112 -11.63 -17.92 15.52
N GLU A 113 -12.12 -17.05 14.65
CA GLU A 113 -13.36 -17.24 13.87
C GLU A 113 -13.13 -18.05 12.58
N GLY A 114 -11.89 -18.37 12.25
CA GLY A 114 -11.56 -19.30 11.17
C GLY A 114 -10.85 -18.67 9.98
N ALA A 115 -10.36 -17.44 10.09
CA ALA A 115 -9.62 -16.80 9.02
C ALA A 115 -8.35 -17.59 8.67
N THR A 116 -8.17 -17.91 7.40
CA THR A 116 -6.97 -18.55 6.84
C THR A 116 -6.12 -17.57 6.06
N VAL A 117 -6.73 -16.48 5.61
CA VAL A 117 -6.06 -15.33 4.98
C VAL A 117 -6.53 -14.06 5.67
N VAL A 118 -5.59 -13.21 6.06
CA VAL A 118 -5.86 -11.91 6.69
C VAL A 118 -5.29 -10.79 5.81
N VAL A 119 -6.18 -9.93 5.32
CA VAL A 119 -5.83 -8.75 4.49
C VAL A 119 -5.80 -7.51 5.36
N MET A 120 -4.70 -6.78 5.32
CA MET A 120 -4.44 -5.64 6.21
C MET A 120 -4.00 -4.43 5.41
N PRO A 121 -4.90 -3.48 5.12
CA PRO A 121 -4.57 -2.24 4.45
C PRO A 121 -3.98 -1.22 5.43
N GLY A 122 -2.74 -0.79 5.19
CA GLY A 122 -2.10 0.32 5.88
C GLY A 122 -0.80 -0.03 6.61
N TYR A 123 0.16 0.86 6.51
CA TYR A 123 1.51 0.70 7.10
C TYR A 123 1.50 0.46 8.62
N LEU A 124 0.44 0.89 9.32
CA LEU A 124 0.25 0.68 10.76
C LEU A 124 0.15 -0.80 11.15
N PHE A 125 -0.08 -1.70 10.20
CA PHE A 125 -0.09 -3.14 10.47
C PHE A 125 1.30 -3.78 10.50
N GLY A 126 2.36 -3.05 10.18
CA GLY A 126 3.73 -3.58 10.22
C GLY A 126 4.07 -4.28 11.54
N PRO A 127 3.85 -3.65 12.73
CA PRO A 127 4.08 -4.29 14.02
C PRO A 127 3.20 -5.52 14.26
N ALA A 128 1.93 -5.47 13.88
CA ALA A 128 1.03 -6.62 14.06
C ALA A 128 1.46 -7.81 13.18
N ILE A 129 1.86 -7.56 11.92
CA ILE A 129 2.42 -8.59 11.04
C ILE A 129 3.69 -9.18 11.65
N ALA A 130 4.58 -8.33 12.20
CA ALA A 130 5.83 -8.78 12.80
C ALA A 130 5.61 -9.75 13.98
N GLU A 131 4.57 -9.55 14.78
CA GLU A 131 4.21 -10.46 15.88
C GLU A 131 3.47 -11.71 15.36
N GLU A 132 2.45 -11.52 14.53
CA GLU A 132 1.51 -12.58 14.15
C GLU A 132 2.09 -13.61 13.17
N GLN A 133 3.00 -13.21 12.30
CA GLN A 133 3.62 -14.12 11.33
C GLN A 133 4.41 -15.27 11.96
N GLU A 134 4.96 -15.06 13.19
CA GLU A 134 5.69 -16.07 13.93
C GLU A 134 4.76 -16.99 14.73
N ILE A 135 3.67 -16.42 15.27
CA ILE A 135 2.73 -17.11 16.16
C ILE A 135 1.76 -17.96 15.36
N ASN A 136 1.36 -17.49 14.16
CA ASN A 136 0.38 -18.10 13.30
C ASN A 136 0.97 -18.50 11.92
N PRO A 137 1.94 -19.45 11.88
CA PRO A 137 2.63 -19.81 10.63
C PRO A 137 1.70 -20.49 9.60
N ASP A 138 0.52 -20.91 10.02
CA ASP A 138 -0.49 -21.54 9.17
C ASP A 138 -1.46 -20.55 8.53
N VAL A 139 -1.48 -19.30 9.00
CA VAL A 139 -2.29 -18.21 8.45
C VAL A 139 -1.47 -17.42 7.44
N THR A 140 -2.10 -17.00 6.35
CA THR A 140 -1.48 -16.15 5.35
C THR A 140 -1.84 -14.70 5.60
N PHE A 141 -0.85 -13.83 5.59
CA PHE A 141 -0.98 -12.40 5.84
C PHE A 141 -0.67 -11.60 4.58
N ILE A 142 -1.59 -10.74 4.17
CA ILE A 142 -1.47 -9.86 3.01
C ILE A 142 -1.52 -8.42 3.51
N GLY A 143 -0.39 -7.72 3.42
CA GLY A 143 -0.29 -6.33 3.84
C GLY A 143 -0.22 -5.38 2.65
N ILE A 144 -1.08 -4.37 2.64
CA ILE A 144 -1.19 -3.36 1.58
C ILE A 144 -0.71 -2.01 2.11
N ASP A 145 0.11 -1.29 1.35
CA ASP A 145 0.82 -0.07 1.77
C ASP A 145 1.77 -0.30 2.96
N ILE A 146 2.43 -1.44 2.97
CA ILE A 146 3.42 -1.82 3.97
C ILE A 146 4.73 -2.12 3.25
N THR A 147 5.83 -1.69 3.83
CA THR A 147 7.18 -2.00 3.37
C THR A 147 7.90 -2.86 4.41
N ASP A 148 9.01 -3.46 4.03
CA ASP A 148 9.84 -4.28 4.92
C ASP A 148 10.39 -3.50 6.12
N VAL A 149 10.58 -2.18 5.98
CA VAL A 149 11.03 -1.32 7.09
C VAL A 149 9.94 -1.08 8.15
N ASP A 150 8.66 -1.29 7.81
CA ASP A 150 7.53 -1.16 8.72
C ASP A 150 7.34 -2.42 9.58
N VAL A 151 7.88 -3.58 9.12
CA VAL A 151 7.71 -4.89 9.79
C VAL A 151 8.72 -5.01 10.95
N VAL A 152 8.40 -4.28 12.01
CA VAL A 152 9.15 -4.25 13.27
C VAL A 152 8.26 -4.71 14.41
N ASN A 153 8.78 -5.56 15.30
CA ASN A 153 7.99 -6.03 16.44
C ASN A 153 7.74 -4.93 17.47
N LEU A 154 6.89 -5.20 18.46
CA LEU A 154 6.57 -4.24 19.53
C LEU A 154 7.78 -3.81 20.36
N SER A 155 8.90 -4.52 20.25
CA SER A 155 10.18 -4.15 20.88
C SER A 155 11.04 -3.26 19.96
N GLY A 156 10.60 -2.97 18.74
CA GLY A 156 11.31 -2.15 17.76
C GLY A 156 12.39 -2.89 16.97
N GLU A 157 12.35 -4.23 16.94
CA GLU A 157 13.29 -5.06 16.20
C GLU A 157 12.68 -5.46 14.84
N ALA A 158 13.43 -5.28 13.75
CA ALA A 158 13.02 -5.74 12.44
C ALA A 158 13.00 -7.28 12.40
N THR A 159 11.85 -7.86 12.04
CA THR A 159 11.68 -9.33 11.96
C THR A 159 11.83 -9.85 10.53
N GLY A 160 11.76 -8.95 9.54
CA GLY A 160 11.66 -9.31 8.14
C GLY A 160 10.30 -9.92 7.80
N VAL A 161 10.11 -10.27 6.55
CA VAL A 161 8.88 -10.84 6.00
C VAL A 161 9.04 -12.36 5.88
N LYS A 162 8.14 -13.14 6.49
CA LYS A 162 8.19 -14.61 6.50
C LYS A 162 7.42 -15.19 5.31
N ASP A 163 7.62 -16.48 5.05
CA ASP A 163 7.01 -17.17 3.90
C ASP A 163 5.46 -17.19 3.91
N ASN A 164 4.83 -16.95 5.06
CA ASN A 164 3.38 -16.81 5.19
C ASN A 164 2.89 -15.35 5.04
N VAL A 165 3.76 -14.43 4.65
CA VAL A 165 3.44 -13.00 4.49
C VAL A 165 3.79 -12.53 3.08
N TYR A 166 2.93 -11.72 2.52
CA TYR A 166 3.17 -10.85 1.38
C TYR A 166 2.81 -9.42 1.75
N ILE A 167 3.69 -8.49 1.44
CA ILE A 167 3.40 -7.07 1.59
C ILE A 167 3.72 -6.32 0.31
N CYS A 168 2.96 -5.27 0.04
CA CYS A 168 3.24 -4.37 -1.06
C CYS A 168 3.02 -2.90 -0.68
N SER A 169 3.74 -2.03 -1.37
CA SER A 169 3.54 -0.58 -1.38
C SER A 169 3.45 -0.09 -2.82
N PHE A 170 3.18 1.20 -3.04
CA PHE A 170 2.99 1.73 -4.38
C PHE A 170 3.91 2.93 -4.64
N GLU A 171 4.13 3.24 -5.91
CA GLU A 171 4.81 4.45 -6.38
C GLU A 171 3.78 5.59 -6.56
N GLU A 172 3.10 5.99 -5.47
CA GLU A 172 1.99 6.97 -5.51
C GLU A 172 2.40 8.32 -6.09
N GLU A 173 3.69 8.64 -6.06
CA GLU A 173 4.24 9.83 -6.69
C GLU A 173 3.94 9.88 -8.19
N GLN A 174 3.81 8.72 -8.86
CA GLN A 174 3.47 8.67 -10.28
C GLN A 174 2.02 9.09 -10.55
N ALA A 175 1.06 8.62 -9.74
CA ALA A 175 -0.34 9.03 -9.86
C ALA A 175 -0.54 10.49 -9.45
N GLY A 176 0.14 10.93 -8.38
CA GLY A 176 0.20 12.34 -8.00
C GLY A 176 0.73 13.23 -9.12
N TYR A 177 1.84 12.82 -9.76
CA TYR A 177 2.43 13.53 -10.89
C TYR A 177 1.44 13.67 -12.06
N LEU A 178 0.79 12.58 -12.46
CA LEU A 178 -0.21 12.60 -13.53
C LEU A 178 -1.36 13.58 -13.23
N ALA A 179 -1.86 13.58 -11.99
CA ALA A 179 -2.94 14.45 -11.56
C ALA A 179 -2.52 15.94 -11.57
N GLY A 180 -1.34 16.24 -11.04
CA GLY A 180 -0.80 17.60 -11.01
C GLY A 180 -0.48 18.15 -12.40
N TYR A 181 0.17 17.33 -13.22
CA TYR A 181 0.48 17.67 -14.61
C TYR A 181 -0.81 17.95 -15.40
N GLY A 182 -1.80 17.03 -15.31
CA GLY A 182 -3.08 17.17 -15.99
C GLY A 182 -3.84 18.42 -15.57
N ALA A 183 -3.86 18.76 -14.28
CA ALA A 183 -4.54 19.95 -13.79
C ALA A 183 -3.95 21.25 -14.39
N VAL A 184 -2.63 21.37 -14.46
CA VAL A 184 -1.99 22.56 -15.06
C VAL A 184 -2.18 22.59 -16.57
N LYS A 185 -2.08 21.45 -17.25
CA LYS A 185 -2.37 21.35 -18.71
C LYS A 185 -3.81 21.70 -19.03
N ASP A 186 -4.75 21.45 -18.11
CA ASP A 186 -6.16 21.84 -18.24
C ASP A 186 -6.41 23.34 -17.94
N GLY A 187 -5.36 24.08 -17.56
CA GLY A 187 -5.38 25.53 -17.39
C GLY A 187 -5.59 26.01 -15.96
N TYR A 188 -5.55 25.13 -14.97
CA TYR A 188 -5.59 25.54 -13.55
C TYR A 188 -4.23 26.07 -13.09
N THR A 189 -4.25 27.21 -12.41
CA THR A 189 -3.02 27.92 -11.95
C THR A 189 -3.02 28.24 -10.46
N SER A 190 -4.11 27.96 -9.75
CA SER A 190 -4.21 28.08 -8.29
C SER A 190 -4.75 26.77 -7.74
N LEU A 191 -3.85 25.99 -7.17
CA LEU A 191 -4.08 24.59 -6.81
C LEU A 191 -3.91 24.40 -5.30
N GLY A 192 -4.49 23.32 -4.77
CA GLY A 192 -4.32 22.90 -3.40
C GLY A 192 -4.01 21.41 -3.29
N PHE A 193 -3.28 21.04 -2.26
CA PHE A 193 -3.16 19.67 -1.79
C PHE A 193 -3.61 19.59 -0.34
N LEU A 194 -4.62 18.80 -0.07
CA LEU A 194 -5.08 18.44 1.26
C LEU A 194 -4.77 16.96 1.49
N GLY A 195 -3.69 16.68 2.20
CA GLY A 195 -3.36 15.33 2.67
C GLY A 195 -4.08 15.02 3.98
N GLY A 196 -4.35 13.75 4.24
CA GLY A 196 -4.79 13.27 5.53
C GLY A 196 -3.67 13.39 6.58
N ILE A 197 -3.18 12.25 7.08
CA ILE A 197 -1.98 12.19 7.92
C ILE A 197 -0.75 12.17 6.99
N ALA A 198 0.34 12.81 7.42
CA ALA A 198 1.61 12.82 6.68
C ALA A 198 2.34 11.48 6.80
N VAL A 199 1.75 10.43 6.21
CA VAL A 199 2.34 9.09 6.10
C VAL A 199 3.02 8.92 4.74
N PRO A 200 3.93 7.95 4.57
CA PRO A 200 4.74 7.84 3.35
C PRO A 200 3.91 7.86 2.05
N ALA A 201 2.82 7.11 1.96
CA ALA A 201 1.95 7.07 0.78
C ALA A 201 1.33 8.44 0.46
N VAL A 202 0.78 9.14 1.47
CA VAL A 202 0.17 10.48 1.30
C VAL A 202 1.23 11.51 0.93
N ILE A 203 2.44 11.41 1.47
CA ILE A 203 3.57 12.28 1.11
C ILE A 203 3.98 12.03 -0.35
N ARG A 204 4.11 10.77 -0.79
CA ARG A 204 4.44 10.44 -2.19
C ARG A 204 3.40 11.01 -3.15
N TYR A 205 2.11 10.81 -2.90
CA TYR A 205 1.05 11.44 -3.70
C TYR A 205 1.22 12.96 -3.80
N GLY A 206 1.37 13.64 -2.65
CA GLY A 206 1.46 15.10 -2.61
C GLY A 206 2.73 15.64 -3.25
N TYR A 207 3.87 14.99 -3.03
CA TYR A 207 5.13 15.39 -3.64
C TYR A 207 5.19 15.08 -5.12
N GLY A 208 4.60 13.96 -5.56
CA GLY A 208 4.38 13.67 -6.97
C GLY A 208 3.51 14.73 -7.64
N TYR A 209 2.41 15.13 -6.98
CA TYR A 209 1.53 16.19 -7.45
C TYR A 209 2.26 17.51 -7.68
N VAL A 210 3.10 17.93 -6.74
CA VAL A 210 3.93 19.14 -6.88
C VAL A 210 4.92 19.01 -8.04
N GLN A 211 5.56 17.84 -8.21
CA GLN A 211 6.48 17.58 -9.32
C GLN A 211 5.77 17.63 -10.68
N GLY A 212 4.57 17.06 -10.79
CA GLY A 212 3.75 17.11 -12.01
C GLY A 212 3.32 18.54 -12.36
N ILE A 213 2.87 19.30 -11.36
CA ILE A 213 2.56 20.74 -11.51
C ILE A 213 3.79 21.49 -12.03
N ASN A 214 4.95 21.25 -11.43
CA ASN A 214 6.17 21.92 -11.82
C ASN A 214 6.55 21.60 -13.29
N ALA A 215 6.47 20.36 -13.68
CA ALA A 215 6.79 19.95 -15.05
C ALA A 215 5.86 20.64 -16.07
N ALA A 216 4.56 20.65 -15.84
CA ALA A 216 3.61 21.29 -16.74
C ALA A 216 3.74 22.82 -16.74
N ALA A 217 3.98 23.44 -15.58
CA ALA A 217 4.15 24.89 -15.46
C ALA A 217 5.39 25.38 -16.22
N GLU A 218 6.51 24.68 -16.11
CA GLU A 218 7.75 25.00 -16.85
C GLU A 218 7.58 24.77 -18.36
N GLU A 219 6.89 23.67 -18.77
CA GLU A 219 6.60 23.40 -20.18
C GLU A 219 5.73 24.48 -20.81
N MET A 220 4.70 24.95 -20.11
CA MET A 220 3.75 25.93 -20.58
C MET A 220 4.22 27.38 -20.39
N GLY A 221 5.22 27.62 -19.52
CA GLY A 221 5.68 28.95 -19.14
C GLY A 221 4.61 29.74 -18.37
N VAL A 222 3.84 29.09 -17.49
CA VAL A 222 2.76 29.68 -16.71
C VAL A 222 3.08 29.65 -15.20
N ASP A 223 2.71 30.71 -14.49
CA ASP A 223 2.93 30.78 -13.06
C ASP A 223 1.80 30.07 -12.31
N VAL A 224 2.15 29.16 -11.39
CA VAL A 224 1.21 28.34 -10.62
C VAL A 224 1.48 28.49 -9.13
N ASN A 225 0.41 28.66 -8.35
CA ASN A 225 0.47 28.71 -6.89
C ASN A 225 -0.18 27.43 -6.32
N VAL A 226 0.48 26.82 -5.33
CA VAL A 226 0.02 25.62 -4.65
C VAL A 226 -0.06 25.87 -3.16
N LYS A 227 -1.22 25.67 -2.55
CA LYS A 227 -1.38 25.59 -1.09
C LYS A 227 -1.27 24.13 -0.69
N TYR A 228 -0.42 23.80 0.29
CA TYR A 228 -0.14 22.41 0.70
C TYR A 228 -0.36 22.25 2.21
N TYR A 229 -1.22 21.31 2.61
CA TYR A 229 -1.60 21.12 4.01
C TYR A 229 -1.95 19.66 4.32
N TYR A 230 -1.62 19.21 5.53
CA TYR A 230 -2.08 17.96 6.10
C TYR A 230 -3.14 18.20 7.17
N GLY A 231 -4.31 17.53 7.04
CA GLY A 231 -5.43 17.65 7.97
C GLY A 231 -5.20 16.92 9.30
N GLY A 232 -4.25 15.98 9.35
CA GLY A 232 -3.90 15.22 10.53
C GLY A 232 -4.85 14.04 10.82
N GLN A 233 -5.79 13.75 9.91
CA GLN A 233 -6.77 12.66 10.03
C GLN A 233 -7.28 12.25 8.64
N PHE A 234 -7.95 11.09 8.54
CA PHE A 234 -8.48 10.55 7.28
C PHE A 234 -10.00 10.74 7.12
N TYR A 235 -10.58 11.71 7.78
CA TYR A 235 -11.99 12.09 7.66
C TYR A 235 -12.14 13.62 7.66
N GLY A 236 -13.26 14.11 7.08
CA GLY A 236 -13.57 15.54 7.07
C GLY A 236 -14.14 16.00 8.41
N ASP A 237 -13.89 17.27 8.73
CA ASP A 237 -14.49 17.95 9.88
C ASP A 237 -14.71 19.46 9.61
N ASP A 238 -15.34 20.14 10.56
CA ASP A 238 -15.65 21.58 10.43
C ASP A 238 -14.39 22.44 10.30
N ALA A 239 -13.28 22.06 10.95
CA ALA A 239 -12.05 22.85 10.93
C ALA A 239 -11.34 22.73 9.56
N ILE A 240 -11.28 21.52 9.00
CA ILE A 240 -10.75 21.28 7.67
C ILE A 240 -11.66 21.95 6.62
N THR A 241 -12.98 21.83 6.75
CA THR A 241 -13.95 22.48 5.86
C THR A 241 -13.75 23.99 5.84
N ALA A 242 -13.67 24.64 7.00
CA ALA A 242 -13.42 26.08 7.09
C ALA A 242 -12.08 26.51 6.46
N LYS A 243 -11.03 25.66 6.57
CA LYS A 243 -9.75 25.91 5.89
C LYS A 243 -9.92 25.82 4.37
N MET A 244 -10.65 24.85 3.85
CA MET A 244 -10.92 24.69 2.40
C MET A 244 -11.79 25.83 1.88
N GLU A 245 -12.80 26.28 2.62
CA GLU A 245 -13.57 27.49 2.30
C GLU A 245 -12.67 28.71 2.15
N GLY A 246 -11.73 28.90 3.09
CA GLY A 246 -10.74 29.96 3.01
C GLY A 246 -9.86 29.86 1.75
N TRP A 247 -9.46 28.64 1.37
CA TRP A 247 -8.67 28.43 0.17
C TRP A 247 -9.45 28.79 -1.12
N PHE A 248 -10.69 28.32 -1.24
CA PHE A 248 -11.54 28.64 -2.39
C PHE A 248 -11.92 30.13 -2.44
N ALA A 249 -12.19 30.75 -1.28
CA ALA A 249 -12.43 32.18 -1.18
C ALA A 249 -11.21 33.03 -1.64
N ASP A 250 -10.00 32.55 -1.41
CA ASP A 250 -8.74 33.16 -1.87
C ASP A 250 -8.40 32.82 -3.33
N GLY A 251 -9.26 32.08 -4.04
CA GLY A 251 -9.14 31.78 -5.47
C GLY A 251 -8.44 30.47 -5.81
N THR A 252 -8.26 29.55 -4.86
CA THR A 252 -7.88 28.17 -5.19
C THR A 252 -8.97 27.56 -6.08
N GLN A 253 -8.58 26.93 -7.17
CA GLN A 253 -9.51 26.43 -8.21
C GLN A 253 -9.79 24.93 -8.05
N VAL A 254 -8.75 24.18 -7.69
CA VAL A 254 -8.80 22.72 -7.57
C VAL A 254 -8.03 22.30 -6.32
N VAL A 255 -8.56 21.38 -5.54
CA VAL A 255 -7.88 20.77 -4.40
C VAL A 255 -7.76 19.27 -4.61
N PHE A 256 -6.55 18.73 -4.56
CA PHE A 256 -6.32 17.30 -4.47
C PHE A 256 -6.54 16.86 -3.03
N ALA A 257 -7.60 16.09 -2.79
CA ALA A 257 -7.96 15.54 -1.49
C ALA A 257 -7.42 14.11 -1.36
N CYS A 258 -6.31 13.96 -0.63
CA CYS A 258 -5.57 12.70 -0.52
C CYS A 258 -5.66 12.13 0.91
N GLY A 259 -6.59 11.20 1.14
CA GLY A 259 -6.69 10.51 2.43
C GLY A 259 -8.11 10.13 2.84
N GLY A 260 -8.58 8.96 2.44
CA GLY A 260 -9.87 8.40 2.85
C GLY A 260 -11.03 9.38 2.72
N GLY A 261 -11.80 9.53 3.79
CA GLY A 261 -12.99 10.39 3.82
C GLY A 261 -12.73 11.90 3.93
N ILE A 262 -11.46 12.37 3.93
CA ILE A 262 -11.13 13.80 4.07
C ILE A 262 -11.68 14.66 2.92
N TYR A 263 -11.92 14.04 1.75
CA TYR A 263 -12.51 14.71 0.58
C TYR A 263 -13.86 15.38 0.89
N THR A 264 -14.61 14.91 1.89
CA THR A 264 -15.91 15.47 2.25
C THR A 264 -15.82 16.93 2.65
N SER A 265 -14.75 17.33 3.35
CA SER A 265 -14.49 18.74 3.67
C SER A 265 -14.22 19.61 2.44
N VAL A 266 -13.52 19.06 1.42
CA VAL A 266 -13.29 19.77 0.15
C VAL A 266 -14.60 19.91 -0.62
N VAL A 267 -15.41 18.84 -0.69
CA VAL A 267 -16.71 18.85 -1.37
C VAL A 267 -17.65 19.88 -0.78
N ASP A 268 -17.73 19.95 0.56
CA ASP A 268 -18.62 20.89 1.23
C ASP A 268 -18.18 22.35 0.98
N ALA A 269 -16.88 22.63 1.10
CA ALA A 269 -16.34 23.95 0.79
C ALA A 269 -16.50 24.33 -0.69
N ALA A 270 -16.22 23.42 -1.61
CA ALA A 270 -16.24 23.68 -3.05
C ALA A 270 -17.62 24.06 -3.60
N LYS A 271 -18.70 23.54 -2.99
CA LYS A 271 -20.09 23.85 -3.41
C LYS A 271 -20.43 25.34 -3.42
N GLU A 272 -19.83 26.10 -2.50
CA GLU A 272 -20.10 27.55 -2.38
C GLU A 272 -19.28 28.40 -3.36
N TYR A 273 -18.16 27.86 -3.89
CA TYR A 273 -17.17 28.62 -4.66
C TYR A 273 -16.95 28.11 -6.10
N ASP A 274 -17.77 27.18 -6.57
CA ASP A 274 -17.54 26.49 -7.86
C ASP A 274 -16.14 25.85 -7.97
N GLY A 275 -15.61 25.43 -6.81
CA GLY A 275 -14.32 24.78 -6.71
C GLY A 275 -14.36 23.35 -7.28
N LYS A 276 -13.19 22.83 -7.60
CA LYS A 276 -13.01 21.47 -8.11
C LYS A 276 -12.16 20.63 -7.17
N LEU A 277 -12.25 19.31 -7.35
CA LEU A 277 -11.55 18.32 -6.57
C LEU A 277 -10.83 17.33 -7.48
N ILE A 278 -9.67 16.87 -7.03
CA ILE A 278 -9.02 15.66 -7.51
C ILE A 278 -9.20 14.61 -6.40
N GLY A 279 -9.73 13.44 -6.77
CA GLY A 279 -9.92 12.30 -5.88
C GLY A 279 -8.67 11.45 -5.72
N VAL A 280 -8.75 10.41 -4.87
CA VAL A 280 -7.64 9.50 -4.56
C VAL A 280 -8.09 8.04 -4.53
N ASP A 281 -7.18 7.13 -4.77
CA ASP A 281 -7.26 5.67 -4.73
C ASP A 281 -8.22 5.06 -5.76
N VAL A 282 -9.45 5.51 -5.79
CA VAL A 282 -10.51 5.03 -6.71
C VAL A 282 -11.05 6.16 -7.57
N ASP A 283 -11.76 5.82 -8.64
CA ASP A 283 -12.51 6.81 -9.40
C ASP A 283 -13.69 7.36 -8.58
N GLN A 284 -13.49 8.52 -7.96
CA GLN A 284 -14.51 9.17 -7.14
C GLN A 284 -15.54 9.98 -7.94
N HIS A 285 -15.38 10.11 -9.27
CA HIS A 285 -16.32 10.85 -10.10
C HIS A 285 -17.74 10.26 -10.06
N ALA A 286 -17.85 8.93 -10.03
CA ALA A 286 -19.16 8.27 -9.97
C ALA A 286 -20.03 8.74 -8.79
N LYS A 287 -19.40 9.09 -7.67
CA LYS A 287 -20.07 9.63 -6.48
C LYS A 287 -20.17 11.14 -6.47
N LEU A 288 -19.12 11.83 -6.89
CA LEU A 288 -18.98 13.28 -6.72
C LEU A 288 -19.46 14.07 -7.94
N GLY A 289 -19.58 13.42 -9.11
CA GLY A 289 -19.97 14.10 -10.36
C GLY A 289 -18.95 15.16 -10.79
N ASP A 290 -19.43 16.19 -11.46
CA ASP A 290 -18.61 17.23 -12.12
C ASP A 290 -17.70 18.06 -11.20
N ILE A 291 -17.81 17.90 -9.88
CA ILE A 291 -16.90 18.53 -8.94
C ILE A 291 -15.53 17.81 -8.94
N CYS A 292 -15.53 16.50 -9.18
CA CYS A 292 -14.33 15.68 -9.31
C CYS A 292 -13.86 15.67 -10.76
N ILE A 293 -12.76 16.36 -11.05
CA ILE A 293 -12.23 16.45 -12.43
C ILE A 293 -11.42 15.21 -12.83
N THR A 294 -10.85 14.50 -11.87
CA THR A 294 -10.13 13.23 -12.02
C THR A 294 -9.85 12.64 -10.65
N SER A 295 -9.28 11.44 -10.61
CA SER A 295 -8.78 10.81 -9.38
C SER A 295 -7.39 10.24 -9.62
N ALA A 296 -6.46 10.45 -8.68
CA ALA A 296 -5.16 9.78 -8.68
C ALA A 296 -5.37 8.35 -8.14
N MET A 297 -5.59 7.41 -9.07
CA MET A 297 -5.98 6.04 -8.75
C MET A 297 -4.79 5.19 -8.30
N LYS A 298 -5.09 4.22 -7.42
CA LYS A 298 -4.17 3.21 -6.91
C LYS A 298 -4.82 1.82 -7.00
N GLY A 299 -4.11 0.86 -7.56
CA GLY A 299 -4.59 -0.48 -7.84
C GLY A 299 -4.71 -1.39 -6.62
N LEU A 300 -5.32 -0.90 -5.54
CA LEU A 300 -5.51 -1.65 -4.30
C LEU A 300 -6.25 -2.95 -4.54
N GLY A 301 -7.36 -2.89 -5.27
CA GLY A 301 -8.15 -4.08 -5.62
C GLY A 301 -7.35 -5.09 -6.45
N SER A 302 -6.54 -4.61 -7.41
CA SER A 302 -5.68 -5.50 -8.22
C SER A 302 -4.64 -6.20 -7.35
N ALA A 303 -3.94 -5.46 -6.47
CA ALA A 303 -2.93 -6.03 -5.58
C ALA A 303 -3.53 -7.07 -4.61
N VAL A 304 -4.72 -6.80 -4.06
CA VAL A 304 -5.44 -7.75 -3.21
C VAL A 304 -5.85 -8.99 -4.01
N THR A 305 -6.41 -8.81 -5.21
CA THR A 305 -6.84 -9.92 -6.07
C THR A 305 -5.65 -10.81 -6.45
N ASP A 306 -4.54 -10.20 -6.91
CA ASP A 306 -3.32 -10.92 -7.29
C ASP A 306 -2.77 -11.76 -6.14
N ALA A 307 -2.76 -11.24 -4.91
CA ALA A 307 -2.30 -11.96 -3.74
C ALA A 307 -3.27 -13.08 -3.32
N LEU A 308 -4.58 -12.84 -3.39
CA LEU A 308 -5.60 -13.87 -3.14
C LEU A 308 -5.53 -14.99 -4.20
N ASP A 309 -5.36 -14.63 -5.46
CA ASP A 309 -5.19 -15.60 -6.56
C ASP A 309 -3.95 -16.48 -6.32
N ALA A 310 -2.82 -15.87 -5.93
CA ALA A 310 -1.62 -16.63 -5.62
C ALA A 310 -1.85 -17.63 -4.48
N TYR A 311 -2.60 -17.24 -3.45
CA TYR A 311 -2.93 -18.15 -2.34
C TYR A 311 -3.90 -19.26 -2.76
N PHE A 312 -5.05 -18.91 -3.33
CA PHE A 312 -6.12 -19.87 -3.61
C PHE A 312 -5.85 -20.77 -4.82
N ASN A 313 -4.98 -20.36 -5.75
CA ASN A 313 -4.54 -21.17 -6.88
C ASN A 313 -3.31 -22.04 -6.58
N ASN A 314 -2.85 -22.10 -5.33
CA ASN A 314 -1.62 -22.80 -4.92
C ASN A 314 -0.36 -22.26 -5.61
N GLU A 315 -0.30 -20.95 -5.84
CA GLU A 315 0.83 -20.23 -6.45
C GLU A 315 1.52 -19.32 -5.43
N TRP A 316 1.26 -19.53 -4.13
CA TRP A 316 1.75 -18.66 -3.04
C TRP A 316 3.27 -18.48 -3.04
N SER A 317 4.04 -19.43 -3.54
CA SER A 317 5.50 -19.30 -3.68
C SER A 317 5.93 -18.08 -4.52
N SER A 318 5.03 -17.54 -5.34
CA SER A 318 5.26 -16.31 -6.09
C SER A 318 5.21 -15.04 -5.22
N HIS A 319 4.59 -15.11 -4.03
CA HIS A 319 4.36 -13.99 -3.08
C HIS A 319 5.03 -14.20 -1.73
N ALA A 320 5.26 -15.45 -1.33
CA ALA A 320 5.80 -15.84 -0.04
C ALA A 320 7.09 -15.09 0.32
N GLY A 321 7.09 -14.42 1.46
CA GLY A 321 8.25 -13.70 1.99
C GLY A 321 8.64 -12.45 1.18
N LYS A 322 7.75 -11.92 0.34
CA LYS A 322 8.07 -10.77 -0.51
C LYS A 322 7.51 -9.46 0.02
N SER A 323 8.30 -8.42 -0.20
CA SER A 323 7.93 -7.01 -0.13
C SER A 323 8.11 -6.41 -1.52
N GLU A 324 7.03 -5.96 -2.15
CA GLU A 324 7.04 -5.46 -3.53
C GLU A 324 6.62 -3.99 -3.59
N ILE A 325 7.17 -3.23 -4.54
CA ILE A 325 6.75 -1.86 -4.83
C ILE A 325 6.07 -1.87 -6.19
N LEU A 326 4.79 -1.55 -6.21
CA LEU A 326 3.92 -1.61 -7.37
C LEU A 326 3.77 -0.22 -8.00
N GLY A 327 4.26 -0.07 -9.20
CA GLY A 327 4.20 1.16 -9.96
C GLY A 327 3.77 0.92 -11.41
N LEU A 328 3.84 1.93 -12.23
CA LEU A 328 3.53 1.86 -13.65
C LEU A 328 4.48 0.95 -14.44
N GLY A 329 5.71 0.74 -13.93
CA GLY A 329 6.69 -0.17 -14.51
C GLY A 329 6.36 -1.65 -14.27
N GLN A 330 5.61 -1.98 -13.23
CA GLN A 330 5.21 -3.34 -12.86
C GLN A 330 3.84 -3.74 -13.43
N GLY A 331 2.97 -2.75 -13.70
CA GLY A 331 1.63 -3.00 -14.22
C GLY A 331 0.74 -1.76 -14.19
N ASP A 332 -0.54 -1.94 -14.40
CA ASP A 332 -1.52 -0.85 -14.40
C ASP A 332 -2.03 -0.58 -12.96
N TYR A 333 -1.08 -0.41 -12.02
CA TYR A 333 -1.42 -0.16 -10.62
C TYR A 333 -1.71 1.30 -10.30
N LEU A 334 -1.32 2.24 -11.18
CA LEU A 334 -1.46 3.67 -10.95
C LEU A 334 -1.98 4.35 -12.22
N GLY A 335 -2.68 5.48 -12.05
CA GLY A 335 -3.16 6.23 -13.20
C GLY A 335 -4.26 7.22 -12.87
N LEU A 336 -4.89 7.73 -13.93
CA LEU A 336 -6.12 8.52 -13.86
C LEU A 336 -7.25 7.74 -14.55
N PRO A 337 -8.53 7.94 -14.17
CA PRO A 337 -9.64 7.33 -14.88
C PRO A 337 -9.72 7.87 -16.30
N THR A 338 -9.90 6.97 -17.28
CA THR A 338 -9.94 7.32 -18.71
C THR A 338 -11.31 7.15 -19.35
N ASP A 339 -12.32 6.73 -18.59
CA ASP A 339 -13.69 6.69 -19.06
C ASP A 339 -14.22 8.09 -19.38
N ASP A 340 -15.02 8.22 -20.42
CA ASP A 340 -15.54 9.53 -20.86
C ASP A 340 -16.37 10.23 -19.77
N ALA A 341 -17.03 9.48 -18.91
CA ALA A 341 -17.82 10.03 -17.81
C ALA A 341 -16.93 10.62 -16.70
N SER A 342 -15.76 10.03 -16.47
CA SER A 342 -14.85 10.39 -15.36
C SER A 342 -13.71 11.32 -15.79
N TRP A 343 -13.58 11.56 -17.10
CA TRP A 343 -12.59 12.48 -17.66
C TRP A 343 -13.09 13.92 -17.60
N GLY A 344 -12.89 14.60 -16.48
CA GLY A 344 -13.38 15.96 -16.26
C GLY A 344 -12.49 17.09 -16.81
N PHE A 345 -11.36 16.77 -17.41
CA PHE A 345 -10.48 17.74 -18.06
C PHE A 345 -11.11 18.27 -19.35
N LYS A 346 -10.91 19.56 -19.64
CA LYS A 346 -11.50 20.25 -20.80
C LYS A 346 -10.51 20.42 -21.94
N THR A 347 -9.25 20.65 -21.63
CA THR A 347 -8.19 20.95 -22.59
C THR A 347 -7.06 19.94 -22.57
N PHE A 348 -6.78 19.32 -21.41
CA PHE A 348 -5.86 18.20 -21.31
C PHE A 348 -6.49 16.96 -21.93
N THR A 349 -5.87 16.43 -22.98
CA THR A 349 -6.42 15.33 -23.77
C THR A 349 -5.93 13.97 -23.29
N LYS A 350 -6.69 12.90 -23.57
CA LYS A 350 -6.27 11.52 -23.29
C LYS A 350 -4.98 11.14 -24.05
N ASP A 351 -4.76 11.67 -25.24
CA ASP A 351 -3.53 11.43 -26.01
C ASP A 351 -2.30 12.05 -25.32
N GLU A 352 -2.44 13.25 -24.74
CA GLU A 352 -1.39 13.85 -23.92
C GLU A 352 -1.15 13.04 -22.65
N TYR A 353 -2.22 12.59 -21.99
CA TYR A 353 -2.14 11.71 -20.83
C TYR A 353 -1.38 10.42 -21.14
N GLU A 354 -1.72 9.72 -22.22
CA GLU A 354 -1.05 8.49 -22.63
C GLU A 354 0.43 8.71 -22.95
N THR A 355 0.79 9.88 -23.45
CA THR A 355 2.18 10.26 -23.70
C THR A 355 2.98 10.33 -22.38
N ILE A 356 2.43 10.99 -21.36
CA ILE A 356 3.06 11.13 -20.05
C ILE A 356 3.07 9.78 -19.32
N LEU A 357 1.96 9.05 -19.36
CA LEU A 357 1.85 7.71 -18.79
C LEU A 357 2.90 6.76 -19.36
N SER A 358 3.10 6.78 -20.67
CA SER A 358 4.13 5.98 -21.33
C SER A 358 5.54 6.38 -20.90
N GLY A 359 5.79 7.68 -20.70
CA GLY A 359 7.07 8.17 -20.23
C GLY A 359 7.39 7.75 -18.78
N LEU A 360 6.36 7.65 -17.93
CA LEU A 360 6.50 7.10 -16.57
C LEU A 360 6.74 5.59 -16.61
N LYS A 361 6.00 4.86 -17.46
CA LYS A 361 6.13 3.39 -17.62
C LYS A 361 7.50 2.97 -18.13
N ASP A 362 8.08 3.71 -19.05
CA ASP A 362 9.40 3.38 -19.65
C ASP A 362 10.59 4.05 -18.91
N GLY A 363 10.30 4.86 -17.89
CA GLY A 363 11.30 5.55 -17.07
C GLY A 363 11.95 6.76 -17.73
N SER A 364 11.47 7.22 -18.90
CA SER A 364 11.93 8.47 -19.53
C SER A 364 11.47 9.72 -18.78
N ILE A 365 10.38 9.61 -18.02
CA ILE A 365 9.95 10.55 -17.00
C ILE A 365 10.20 9.90 -15.64
N SER A 366 11.00 10.55 -14.81
CA SER A 366 11.31 10.10 -13.45
C SER A 366 10.69 11.05 -12.43
N VAL A 367 9.99 10.50 -11.46
CA VAL A 367 9.42 11.23 -10.33
C VAL A 367 10.14 10.80 -9.06
N SER A 368 10.57 11.75 -8.24
CA SER A 368 11.22 11.43 -6.97
C SER A 368 10.20 10.90 -5.97
N ASN A 369 10.52 9.79 -5.32
CA ASN A 369 9.75 9.20 -4.21
C ASN A 369 10.29 9.59 -2.83
N ASP A 370 11.17 10.60 -2.75
CA ASP A 370 11.70 11.14 -1.49
C ASP A 370 10.56 11.68 -0.63
N THR A 371 10.39 11.14 0.57
CA THR A 371 9.37 11.58 1.53
C THR A 371 9.92 12.48 2.63
N GLU A 372 11.24 12.65 2.69
CA GLU A 372 11.90 13.46 3.73
C GLU A 372 12.09 14.91 3.29
N ASN A 373 12.37 15.12 2.00
CA ASN A 373 12.66 16.44 1.46
C ASN A 373 11.54 16.90 0.53
N GLN A 374 11.08 18.14 0.73
CA GLN A 374 10.10 18.77 -0.19
C GLN A 374 10.67 18.83 -1.61
N PRO A 375 9.83 18.62 -2.65
CA PRO A 375 10.27 18.70 -4.03
C PRO A 375 10.85 20.09 -4.36
N GLU A 376 11.97 20.10 -5.07
CA GLU A 376 12.46 21.33 -5.67
C GLU A 376 11.55 21.75 -6.84
N VAL A 377 11.21 23.03 -6.91
CA VAL A 377 10.37 23.60 -7.98
C VAL A 377 11.08 24.73 -8.70
N GLY A 378 10.77 24.92 -9.97
CA GLY A 378 11.29 25.98 -10.81
C GLY A 378 10.68 27.35 -10.51
N SER A 379 11.02 28.32 -11.35
CA SER A 379 10.62 29.72 -11.13
C SER A 379 9.12 30.00 -11.35
N HIS A 380 8.45 29.09 -12.04
CA HIS A 380 7.02 29.18 -12.33
C HIS A 380 6.09 28.61 -11.25
N VAL A 381 6.64 27.97 -10.22
CA VAL A 381 5.82 27.35 -9.16
C VAL A 381 6.18 27.93 -7.81
N THR A 382 5.13 28.29 -7.07
CA THR A 382 5.24 28.67 -5.66
C THR A 382 4.40 27.70 -4.82
N VAL A 383 5.02 27.04 -3.85
CA VAL A 383 4.33 26.15 -2.92
C VAL A 383 4.32 26.75 -1.54
N ASP A 384 3.12 26.93 -0.99
CA ASP A 384 2.89 27.39 0.39
C ASP A 384 2.58 26.16 1.26
N TYR A 385 3.60 25.68 1.98
CA TYR A 385 3.45 24.57 2.93
C TYR A 385 2.88 25.12 4.26
N VAL A 386 1.56 25.06 4.37
CA VAL A 386 0.83 25.53 5.56
C VAL A 386 1.05 24.55 6.72
N GLN A 387 1.45 25.08 7.86
CA GLN A 387 1.63 24.32 9.11
C GLN A 387 0.33 24.22 9.90
#